data_14eb3b47c499acb20aac0b6a783c4865
#
_entry.id   14eb3b47c499acb20aac0b6a783c4865
#
_cell.length_a   1.000
_cell.length_b   1.000
_cell.length_c   1.000
_cell.angle_alpha   90.00
_cell.angle_beta   90.00
_cell.angle_gamma   90.00
#
_symmetry.space_group_name_H-M   'P 1'
#
loop_
_entity.id
_entity.type
_entity.pdbx_description
1 polymer ?
#
loop_
_entity_poly.entity_id
_entity_poly.type
_entity_poly.pdbx_seq_one_letter_code
_entity_poly.pdbx_strand_id
1 'polypeptide(L)'
;MNSILLLIIIIPAIEIFLLIKIGSQIGAISTILLIFTTAIVGVYYAKYEGLNTLKAGFTQLSKNETPTYEVISGAAIAFAALLLIIPGFATDVLGFLLIFPITRKFVFGKFTKKFKTQKTEKNNFIDGDFEDIEDDNDKKI
;
A
#
# COMPACT_ATOMS: atom_id res chain seq x y z
N MET A 1 27.19 -7.48 -11.14
CA MET A 1 26.50 -6.19 -11.33
C MET A 1 25.17 -6.27 -10.61
N ASN A 2 24.90 -5.32 -9.73
CA ASN A 2 23.68 -5.39 -8.92
C ASN A 2 22.43 -5.25 -9.81
N SER A 3 21.53 -6.25 -9.76
CA SER A 3 20.27 -6.25 -10.52
C SER A 3 19.46 -4.96 -10.36
N ILE A 4 19.59 -4.30 -9.21
CA ILE A 4 18.97 -3.00 -8.91
C ILE A 4 19.52 -1.89 -9.82
N LEU A 5 20.85 -1.83 -10.02
CA LEU A 5 21.48 -0.83 -10.86
C LEU A 5 21.06 -0.98 -12.32
N LEU A 6 20.95 -2.22 -12.79
CA LEU A 6 20.46 -2.54 -14.13
C LEU A 6 19.00 -2.08 -14.30
N LEU A 7 18.17 -2.27 -13.29
CA LEU A 7 16.75 -1.87 -13.31
C LEU A 7 16.59 -0.35 -13.32
N ILE A 8 17.43 0.39 -12.57
CA ILE A 8 17.44 1.86 -12.56
C ILE A 8 17.79 2.44 -13.94
N ILE A 9 18.60 1.74 -14.73
CA ILE A 9 18.98 2.20 -16.09
C ILE A 9 17.94 1.75 -17.13
N ILE A 10 17.43 0.54 -17.03
CA ILE A 10 16.49 -0.03 -18.00
C ILE A 10 15.14 0.68 -17.98
N ILE A 11 14.60 1.02 -16.80
CA ILE A 11 13.29 1.66 -16.70
C ILE A 11 13.26 2.98 -17.47
N PRO A 12 14.16 3.97 -17.23
CA PRO A 12 14.18 5.20 -18.03
C PRO A 12 14.45 4.98 -19.52
N ALA A 13 15.24 3.98 -19.87
CA ALA A 13 15.50 3.67 -21.27
C ALA A 13 14.22 3.17 -22.00
N ILE A 14 13.43 2.32 -21.34
CA ILE A 14 12.12 1.88 -21.84
C ILE A 14 11.15 3.04 -21.94
N GLU A 15 11.11 3.95 -20.95
CA GLU A 15 10.26 5.13 -20.97
C GLU A 15 10.56 6.03 -22.16
N ILE A 16 11.84 6.36 -22.36
CA ILE A 16 12.27 7.18 -23.50
C ILE A 16 11.91 6.49 -24.83
N PHE A 17 12.14 5.19 -24.94
CA PHE A 17 11.78 4.42 -26.13
C PHE A 17 10.26 4.49 -26.40
N LEU A 18 9.43 4.31 -25.36
CA LEU A 18 7.97 4.41 -25.50
C LEU A 18 7.52 5.81 -25.86
N LEU A 19 8.10 6.86 -25.24
CA LEU A 19 7.81 8.26 -25.57
C LEU A 19 8.12 8.57 -27.03
N ILE A 20 9.25 8.10 -27.55
CA ILE A 20 9.61 8.28 -28.94
C ILE A 20 8.65 7.52 -29.87
N LYS A 21 8.42 6.24 -29.56
CA LYS A 21 7.61 5.37 -30.42
C LYS A 21 6.14 5.76 -30.46
N ILE A 22 5.53 6.03 -29.32
CA ILE A 22 4.12 6.42 -29.23
C ILE A 22 3.97 7.88 -29.67
N GLY A 23 4.87 8.76 -29.21
CA GLY A 23 4.85 10.18 -29.56
C GLY A 23 5.00 10.43 -31.06
N SER A 24 5.78 9.61 -31.78
CA SER A 24 5.87 9.70 -33.25
C SER A 24 4.56 9.33 -33.96
N GLN A 25 3.71 8.53 -33.35
CA GLN A 25 2.41 8.12 -33.91
C GLN A 25 1.30 9.13 -33.62
N ILE A 26 1.23 9.65 -32.39
CA ILE A 26 0.15 10.54 -31.95
C ILE A 26 0.50 12.03 -32.10
N GLY A 27 1.77 12.35 -32.35
CA GLY A 27 2.29 13.71 -32.47
C GLY A 27 2.70 14.32 -31.14
N ALA A 28 3.61 15.31 -31.20
CA ALA A 28 4.22 15.92 -30.03
C ALA A 28 3.20 16.60 -29.10
N ILE A 29 2.25 17.35 -29.66
CA ILE A 29 1.23 18.07 -28.89
C ILE A 29 0.34 17.09 -28.11
N SER A 30 -0.13 16.03 -28.76
CA SER A 30 -0.95 15.01 -28.12
C SER A 30 -0.19 14.29 -27.01
N THR A 31 1.10 14.01 -27.21
CA THR A 31 1.97 13.40 -26.19
C THR A 31 2.10 14.30 -24.97
N ILE A 32 2.36 15.60 -25.17
CA ILE A 32 2.47 16.58 -24.09
C ILE A 32 1.14 16.68 -23.31
N LEU A 33 0.01 16.79 -24.02
CA LEU A 33 -1.31 16.85 -23.39
C LEU A 33 -1.61 15.58 -22.59
N LEU A 34 -1.22 14.41 -23.09
CA LEU A 34 -1.41 13.14 -22.40
C LEU A 34 -0.58 13.08 -21.11
N ILE A 35 0.69 13.47 -21.15
CA ILE A 35 1.57 13.54 -19.99
C ILE A 35 0.98 14.47 -18.89
N PHE A 36 0.56 15.66 -19.26
CA PHE A 36 -0.06 16.60 -18.31
C PHE A 36 -1.37 16.04 -17.74
N THR A 37 -2.19 15.44 -18.59
CA THR A 37 -3.46 14.86 -18.14
C THR A 37 -3.25 13.71 -17.16
N THR A 38 -2.34 12.78 -17.45
CA THR A 38 -2.03 11.66 -16.55
C THR A 38 -1.46 12.14 -15.24
N ALA A 39 -0.56 13.13 -15.25
CA ALA A 39 0.01 13.72 -14.05
C ALA A 39 -1.08 14.38 -13.16
N ILE A 40 -1.92 15.23 -13.74
CA ILE A 40 -2.99 15.93 -12.99
C ILE A 40 -4.00 14.93 -12.43
N VAL A 41 -4.49 14.02 -13.27
CA VAL A 41 -5.47 13.00 -12.86
C VAL A 41 -4.85 12.07 -11.80
N GLY A 42 -3.61 11.64 -12.02
CA GLY A 42 -2.91 10.76 -11.10
C GLY A 42 -2.70 11.38 -9.72
N VAL A 43 -2.22 12.62 -9.66
CA VAL A 43 -2.04 13.35 -8.38
C VAL A 43 -3.38 13.56 -7.68
N TYR A 44 -4.42 13.90 -8.41
CA TYR A 44 -5.76 14.06 -7.85
C TYR A 44 -6.28 12.77 -7.21
N TYR A 45 -6.19 11.66 -7.94
CA TYR A 45 -6.59 10.34 -7.42
C TYR A 45 -5.70 9.86 -6.27
N ALA A 46 -4.39 10.10 -6.35
CA ALA A 46 -3.46 9.75 -5.26
C ALA A 46 -3.82 10.50 -3.97
N LYS A 47 -4.13 11.79 -4.07
CA LYS A 47 -4.60 12.60 -2.93
C LYS A 47 -5.91 12.05 -2.35
N TYR A 48 -6.88 11.76 -3.20
CA TYR A 48 -8.19 11.24 -2.78
C TYR A 48 -8.06 9.88 -2.07
N GLU A 49 -7.39 8.92 -2.70
CA GLU A 49 -7.16 7.59 -2.13
C GLU A 49 -6.25 7.60 -0.91
N GLY A 50 -5.24 8.48 -0.90
CA GLY A 50 -4.36 8.68 0.24
C GLY A 50 -5.13 9.14 1.48
N LEU A 51 -6.00 10.14 1.33
CA LEU A 51 -6.84 10.62 2.43
C LEU A 51 -7.82 9.54 2.93
N ASN A 52 -8.42 8.77 2.02
CA ASN A 52 -9.31 7.67 2.40
C ASN A 52 -8.56 6.59 3.18
N THR A 53 -7.36 6.23 2.73
CA THR A 53 -6.49 5.25 3.38
C THR A 53 -6.07 5.72 4.78
N LEU A 54 -5.71 6.99 4.94
CA LEU A 54 -5.39 7.58 6.24
C LEU A 54 -6.59 7.52 7.19
N LYS A 55 -7.79 7.94 6.75
CA LYS A 55 -9.01 7.87 7.55
C LYS A 55 -9.32 6.44 7.98
N ALA A 56 -9.20 5.47 7.10
CA ALA A 56 -9.38 4.05 7.42
C ALA A 56 -8.39 3.57 8.47
N GLY A 57 -7.11 3.98 8.36
CA GLY A 57 -6.07 3.68 9.35
C GLY A 57 -6.38 4.25 10.73
N PHE A 58 -6.80 5.51 10.82
CA PHE A 58 -7.20 6.12 12.09
C PHE A 58 -8.42 5.42 12.71
N THR A 59 -9.40 5.02 11.89
CA THR A 59 -10.58 4.29 12.38
C THR A 59 -10.20 2.95 12.98
N GLN A 60 -9.24 2.23 12.40
CA GLN A 60 -8.75 0.97 12.96
C GLN A 60 -7.97 1.16 14.26
N LEU A 61 -7.12 2.20 14.34
CA LEU A 61 -6.42 2.56 15.57
C LEU A 61 -7.39 2.86 16.71
N SER A 62 -8.50 3.57 16.43
CA SER A 62 -9.54 3.85 17.43
C SER A 62 -10.25 2.59 17.94
N LYS A 63 -10.21 1.50 17.18
CA LYS A 63 -10.75 0.17 17.54
C LYS A 63 -9.70 -0.77 18.15
N ASN A 64 -8.51 -0.25 18.51
CA ASN A 64 -7.36 -1.02 18.95
C ASN A 64 -6.90 -2.10 17.93
N GLU A 65 -7.20 -1.90 16.65
CA GLU A 65 -6.75 -2.74 15.56
C GLU A 65 -5.45 -2.18 14.96
N THR A 66 -4.57 -3.05 14.46
CA THR A 66 -3.34 -2.60 13.78
C THR A 66 -3.63 -2.36 12.29
N PRO A 67 -3.49 -1.11 11.77
CA PRO A 67 -3.80 -0.76 10.39
C PRO A 67 -2.67 -1.18 9.42
N THR A 68 -2.27 -2.45 9.41
CA THR A 68 -1.15 -2.94 8.60
C THR A 68 -1.42 -2.78 7.10
N TYR A 69 -2.64 -3.04 6.66
CA TYR A 69 -3.02 -2.88 5.26
C TYR A 69 -3.01 -1.42 4.84
N GLU A 70 -3.49 -0.53 5.68
CA GLU A 70 -3.57 0.92 5.41
C GLU A 70 -2.19 1.56 5.33
N VAL A 71 -1.26 1.13 6.17
CA VAL A 71 0.15 1.58 6.13
C VAL A 71 0.82 1.17 4.82
N ILE A 72 0.71 -0.10 4.43
CA ILE A 72 1.26 -0.61 3.17
C ILE A 72 0.58 0.07 1.98
N SER A 73 -0.74 0.23 2.04
CA SER A 73 -1.53 0.89 1.01
C SER A 73 -1.16 2.37 0.85
N GLY A 74 -0.95 3.08 1.97
CA GLY A 74 -0.49 4.47 1.97
C GLY A 74 0.89 4.64 1.33
N ALA A 75 1.84 3.76 1.65
CA ALA A 75 3.16 3.76 1.03
C ALA A 75 3.07 3.49 -0.49
N ALA A 76 2.20 2.56 -0.91
CA ALA A 76 1.99 2.26 -2.33
C ALA A 76 1.38 3.45 -3.08
N ILE A 77 0.43 4.19 -2.47
CA ILE A 77 -0.15 5.40 -3.07
C ILE A 77 0.89 6.50 -3.21
N ALA A 78 1.72 6.71 -2.17
CA ALA A 78 2.80 7.71 -2.23
C ALA A 78 3.80 7.37 -3.35
N PHE A 79 4.18 6.10 -3.48
CA PHE A 79 5.04 5.64 -4.56
C PHE A 79 4.39 5.80 -5.94
N ALA A 80 3.09 5.48 -6.07
CA ALA A 80 2.33 5.69 -7.28
C ALA A 80 2.27 7.16 -7.70
N ALA A 81 2.08 8.07 -6.73
CA ALA A 81 2.10 9.51 -6.97
C ALA A 81 3.44 9.98 -7.54
N LEU A 82 4.56 9.46 -6.99
CA LEU A 82 5.90 9.75 -7.52
C LEU A 82 6.07 9.25 -8.96
N LEU A 83 5.58 8.04 -9.27
CA LEU A 83 5.62 7.50 -10.63
C LEU A 83 4.84 8.37 -11.63
N LEU A 84 3.67 8.89 -11.23
CA LEU A 84 2.81 9.70 -12.09
C LEU A 84 3.28 11.15 -12.25
N ILE A 85 4.16 11.64 -11.35
CA ILE A 85 4.81 12.95 -11.50
C ILE A 85 5.97 12.87 -12.50
N ILE A 86 6.66 11.74 -12.56
CA ILE A 86 7.73 11.52 -13.54
C ILE A 86 7.08 11.09 -14.85
N PRO A 87 7.16 11.92 -15.92
CA PRO A 87 6.42 11.65 -17.15
C PRO A 87 6.92 10.38 -17.83
N GLY A 88 6.04 9.41 -18.03
CA GLY A 88 6.33 8.18 -18.72
C GLY A 88 5.05 7.44 -19.11
N PHE A 89 5.12 6.50 -20.03
CA PHE A 89 3.96 5.68 -20.43
C PHE A 89 3.83 4.43 -19.55
N ALA A 90 4.91 3.70 -19.33
CA ALA A 90 4.88 2.49 -18.51
C ALA A 90 4.77 2.84 -17.03
N THR A 91 5.50 3.86 -16.57
CA THR A 91 5.39 4.35 -15.18
C THR A 91 4.00 4.90 -14.87
N ASP A 92 3.33 5.57 -15.80
CA ASP A 92 1.95 6.06 -15.62
C ASP A 92 0.98 4.88 -15.43
N VAL A 93 1.09 3.84 -16.27
CA VAL A 93 0.27 2.63 -16.13
C VAL A 93 0.51 1.94 -14.77
N LEU A 94 1.76 1.80 -14.36
CA LEU A 94 2.11 1.23 -13.04
C LEU A 94 1.59 2.09 -11.89
N GLY A 95 1.72 3.42 -11.99
CA GLY A 95 1.19 4.37 -11.02
C GLY A 95 -0.33 4.24 -10.87
N PHE A 96 -1.08 4.22 -11.97
CA PHE A 96 -2.52 4.01 -11.93
C PHE A 96 -2.90 2.67 -11.32
N LEU A 97 -2.22 1.58 -11.68
CA LEU A 97 -2.46 0.26 -11.07
C LEU A 97 -2.27 0.28 -9.55
N LEU A 98 -1.31 1.03 -9.03
CA LEU A 98 -1.07 1.16 -7.59
C LEU A 98 -2.07 2.09 -6.89
N ILE A 99 -2.63 3.08 -7.57
CA ILE A 99 -3.64 3.98 -6.99
C ILE A 99 -4.98 3.27 -6.79
N PHE A 100 -5.41 2.43 -7.73
CA PHE A 100 -6.70 1.79 -7.65
C PHE A 100 -6.79 0.81 -6.46
N PRO A 101 -7.84 0.93 -5.59
CA PRO A 101 -7.94 0.09 -4.39
C PRO A 101 -8.17 -1.40 -4.72
N ILE A 102 -8.77 -1.70 -5.88
CA ILE A 102 -9.03 -3.07 -6.32
C ILE A 102 -7.71 -3.79 -6.60
N THR A 103 -6.81 -3.17 -7.37
CA THR A 103 -5.50 -3.73 -7.71
C THR A 103 -4.60 -3.84 -6.49
N ARG A 104 -4.62 -2.84 -5.59
CA ARG A 104 -3.91 -2.91 -4.32
C ARG A 104 -4.36 -4.09 -3.46
N LYS A 105 -5.68 -4.29 -3.31
CA LYS A 105 -6.23 -5.44 -2.57
C LYS A 105 -5.78 -6.78 -3.16
N PHE A 106 -5.69 -6.86 -4.49
CA PHE A 106 -5.25 -8.06 -5.17
C PHE A 106 -3.75 -8.32 -4.97
N VAL A 107 -2.93 -7.28 -5.09
CA VAL A 107 -1.46 -7.38 -4.94
C VAL A 107 -1.06 -7.57 -3.47
N PHE A 108 -1.61 -6.75 -2.57
CA PHE A 108 -1.20 -6.74 -1.16
C PHE A 108 -2.07 -7.61 -0.24
N GLY A 109 -3.26 -8.03 -0.69
CA GLY A 109 -4.16 -8.86 0.12
C GLY A 109 -3.58 -10.22 0.49
N LYS A 110 -2.68 -10.77 -0.32
CA LYS A 110 -1.92 -11.99 0.01
C LYS A 110 -0.88 -11.76 1.11
N PHE A 111 -0.27 -10.58 1.14
CA PHE A 111 0.73 -10.23 2.16
C PHE A 111 0.10 -9.97 3.52
N THR A 112 -1.03 -9.25 3.56
CA THR A 112 -1.73 -8.92 4.81
C THR A 112 -2.35 -10.15 5.49
N LYS A 113 -2.79 -11.17 4.76
CA LYS A 113 -3.27 -12.42 5.35
C LYS A 113 -2.19 -13.12 6.17
N LYS A 114 -0.94 -13.10 5.71
CA LYS A 114 0.19 -13.73 6.41
C LYS A 114 0.50 -13.06 7.76
N PHE A 115 0.32 -11.74 7.85
CA PHE A 115 0.53 -10.99 9.10
C PHE A 115 -0.61 -11.17 10.10
N LYS A 116 -1.86 -11.34 9.64
CA LYS A 116 -3.00 -11.62 10.53
C LYS A 116 -2.90 -13.00 11.20
N THR A 117 -2.42 -14.00 10.48
CA THR A 117 -2.30 -15.37 11.01
C THR A 117 -1.26 -15.47 12.14
N GLN A 118 -0.18 -14.68 12.08
CA GLN A 118 0.83 -14.68 13.16
C GLN A 118 0.35 -14.03 14.46
N LYS A 119 -0.66 -13.17 14.43
CA LYS A 119 -1.17 -12.47 15.61
C LYS A 119 -2.23 -13.27 16.38
N THR A 120 -2.92 -14.18 15.71
CA THR A 120 -3.93 -15.03 16.34
C THR A 120 -3.29 -16.16 17.17
N GLU A 121 -2.07 -16.58 16.85
CA GLU A 121 -1.36 -17.61 17.63
C GLU A 121 -0.71 -17.09 18.93
N LYS A 122 -0.55 -15.76 19.09
CA LYS A 122 0.07 -15.18 20.29
C LYS A 122 -0.89 -14.81 21.41
N ASN A 123 -2.20 -14.89 21.18
CA ASN A 123 -3.22 -14.67 22.21
C ASN A 123 -3.80 -15.99 22.75
N ASN A 124 -2.96 -16.99 22.98
CA ASN A 124 -3.30 -18.01 23.96
C ASN A 124 -3.14 -17.36 25.34
N PHE A 125 -4.20 -16.69 25.80
CA PHE A 125 -4.39 -16.45 27.22
C PHE A 125 -4.51 -17.84 27.85
N ILE A 126 -3.57 -18.17 28.69
CA ILE A 126 -3.71 -19.27 29.63
C ILE A 126 -4.72 -18.75 30.65
N ASP A 127 -5.98 -19.21 30.57
CA ASP A 127 -6.92 -19.09 31.66
C ASP A 127 -6.28 -19.83 32.85
N GLY A 128 -5.70 -19.06 33.77
CA GLY A 128 -5.26 -19.56 35.05
C GLY A 128 -6.51 -19.81 35.87
N ASP A 129 -6.82 -21.07 36.11
CA ASP A 129 -7.79 -21.45 37.11
C ASP A 129 -7.27 -20.91 38.45
N PHE A 130 -7.94 -19.90 38.98
CA PHE A 130 -7.78 -19.47 40.36
C PHE A 130 -8.58 -20.44 41.23
N GLU A 131 -7.89 -21.36 41.83
CA GLU A 131 -8.44 -22.14 42.95
C GLU A 131 -8.45 -21.23 44.18
N ASP A 132 -9.64 -20.80 44.61
CA ASP A 132 -9.86 -20.11 45.88
C ASP A 132 -9.53 -21.12 47.00
N ILE A 133 -8.39 -20.95 47.67
CA ILE A 133 -8.06 -21.66 48.90
C ILE A 133 -8.95 -21.03 49.99
N GLU A 134 -10.06 -21.69 50.31
CA GLU A 134 -10.81 -21.42 51.54
C GLU A 134 -9.89 -21.72 52.73
N ASP A 135 -9.53 -20.66 53.42
CA ASP A 135 -8.80 -20.74 54.69
C ASP A 135 -9.76 -21.26 55.78
N ASP A 136 -9.73 -22.59 55.96
CA ASP A 136 -10.46 -23.29 57.04
C ASP A 136 -9.72 -23.10 58.37
N ASN A 137 -9.86 -21.92 58.98
CA ASN A 137 -9.27 -21.65 60.29
C ASN A 137 -10.23 -20.87 61.20
N ASP A 138 -11.38 -21.47 61.52
CA ASP A 138 -12.14 -21.09 62.71
C ASP A 138 -12.86 -22.29 63.32
N LYS A 139 -12.09 -23.16 63.98
CA LYS A 139 -12.60 -23.99 65.07
C LYS A 139 -11.45 -24.38 65.99
N LYS A 140 -11.25 -23.56 67.03
CA LYS A 140 -10.98 -24.04 68.40
C LYS A 140 -10.87 -22.84 69.35
N ILE A 141 -11.75 -22.92 70.28
CA ILE A 141 -11.92 -22.44 71.64
C ILE A 141 -13.02 -21.42 71.79
#